data_4c01d3c916cdc7639b2929ac06cd6d03
#
_entry.id   4c01d3c916cdc7639b2929ac06cd6d03
#
_cell.length_a   1.000
_cell.length_b   1.000
_cell.length_c   1.000
_cell.angle_alpha   90.00
_cell.angle_beta   90.00
_cell.angle_gamma   90.00
#
_symmetry.space_group_name_H-M   'P 1'
#
loop_
_entity.id
_entity.type
_entity.pdbx_description
1 polymer ?
#
loop_
_entity_poly.entity_id
_entity_poly.type
_entity_poly.pdbx_seq_one_letter_code
_entity_poly.pdbx_strand_id
1 'polypeptide(L)'
;MQVSRAAFLLLLIALLPGQAWAQMYQWEDEQGTVHYTNELQSVPEPFRSRARFVPASPMAPPAVAPAQGITRIPFTPGSPILVSARINGGGPVTLILDTGADRTMLTPMALWRLGISTDNAPLAEIKGATGTARAALVQVLSVEVGEARAGPLLIIAHDADLKQAEGLLGRDFLERFTVTIDASERVVTLAPR
;
A
#
# COMPACT_ATOMS: atom_id res chain seq x y z
N MET A 1 51.01 54.40 -3.94
CA MET A 1 49.68 54.15 -4.52
C MET A 1 49.24 52.73 -4.14
N GLN A 2 48.36 52.64 -3.12
CA GLN A 2 47.81 51.37 -2.64
C GLN A 2 46.47 51.15 -3.31
N VAL A 3 46.33 49.99 -3.99
CA VAL A 3 45.05 49.57 -4.55
C VAL A 3 44.40 48.60 -3.58
N SER A 4 43.28 49.06 -3.02
CA SER A 4 42.46 48.29 -2.09
C SER A 4 41.72 47.15 -2.80
N ARG A 5 41.96 45.93 -2.35
CA ARG A 5 41.22 44.72 -2.83
C ARG A 5 39.96 44.60 -2.00
N ALA A 6 38.82 45.01 -2.55
CA ALA A 6 37.49 44.71 -1.97
C ALA A 6 37.18 43.23 -2.18
N ALA A 7 37.08 42.47 -1.08
CA ALA A 7 36.63 41.10 -1.06
C ALA A 7 35.11 41.04 -1.26
N PHE A 8 34.67 40.52 -2.38
CA PHE A 8 33.25 40.25 -2.67
C PHE A 8 32.87 38.93 -1.98
N LEU A 9 32.21 39.03 -0.84
CA LEU A 9 31.69 37.88 -0.10
C LEU A 9 30.39 37.45 -0.77
N LEU A 10 30.45 36.40 -1.62
CA LEU A 10 29.29 35.76 -2.23
C LEU A 10 28.57 34.95 -1.15
N LEU A 11 27.44 35.45 -0.66
CA LEU A 11 26.54 34.77 0.25
C LEU A 11 25.76 33.70 -0.55
N LEU A 12 26.22 32.44 -0.50
CA LEU A 12 25.54 31.30 -1.07
C LEU A 12 24.34 30.94 -0.18
N ILE A 13 23.16 31.48 -0.49
CA ILE A 13 21.91 31.06 0.15
C ILE A 13 21.59 29.66 -0.36
N ALA A 14 21.91 28.66 0.45
CA ALA A 14 21.45 27.28 0.23
C ALA A 14 19.92 27.25 0.35
N LEU A 15 19.21 27.17 -0.78
CA LEU A 15 17.79 26.78 -0.81
C LEU A 15 17.70 25.34 -0.30
N LEU A 16 17.39 25.14 0.98
CA LEU A 16 16.94 23.86 1.48
C LEU A 16 15.58 23.59 0.83
N PRO A 17 15.38 22.44 0.17
CA PRO A 17 14.06 22.05 -0.30
C PRO A 17 13.18 21.91 0.93
N GLY A 18 12.23 22.82 1.11
CA GLY A 18 11.21 22.70 2.12
C GLY A 18 10.48 21.39 1.89
N GLN A 19 10.47 20.54 2.90
CA GLN A 19 9.64 19.33 2.88
C GLN A 19 8.19 19.81 2.84
N ALA A 20 7.56 19.73 1.65
CA ALA A 20 6.14 19.95 1.50
C ALA A 20 5.42 18.81 2.23
N TRP A 21 4.95 19.08 3.43
CA TRP A 21 4.07 18.19 4.16
C TRP A 21 2.79 18.08 3.33
N ALA A 22 2.48 16.89 2.88
CA ALA A 22 1.24 16.64 2.16
C ALA A 22 0.09 16.87 3.15
N GLN A 23 -0.55 18.02 3.01
CA GLN A 23 -1.76 18.36 3.77
C GLN A 23 -2.91 17.57 3.15
N MET A 24 -3.68 16.86 3.96
CA MET A 24 -4.85 16.12 3.51
C MET A 24 -6.09 16.65 4.22
N TYR A 25 -7.14 16.92 3.46
CA TYR A 25 -8.45 17.31 3.96
C TYR A 25 -9.45 16.20 3.70
N GLN A 26 -10.30 15.94 4.68
CA GLN A 26 -11.38 14.98 4.62
C GLN A 26 -12.71 15.68 4.79
N TRP A 27 -13.72 15.34 3.98
CA TRP A 27 -15.08 15.80 4.16
C TRP A 27 -16.07 14.69 3.80
N GLU A 28 -17.29 14.80 4.30
CA GLU A 28 -18.38 13.86 4.03
C GLU A 28 -19.48 14.58 3.23
N ASP A 29 -19.96 13.93 2.17
CA ASP A 29 -21.07 14.44 1.37
C ASP A 29 -22.45 14.14 1.99
N GLU A 30 -23.52 14.58 1.34
CA GLU A 30 -24.89 14.37 1.83
C GLU A 30 -25.33 12.90 1.84
N GLN A 31 -24.63 12.04 1.09
CA GLN A 31 -24.85 10.60 1.01
C GLN A 31 -24.03 9.83 2.03
N GLY A 32 -23.24 10.51 2.88
CA GLY A 32 -22.36 9.89 3.86
C GLY A 32 -21.06 9.34 3.27
N THR A 33 -20.71 9.72 2.03
CA THR A 33 -19.45 9.33 1.41
C THR A 33 -18.32 10.22 1.89
N VAL A 34 -17.24 9.60 2.33
CA VAL A 34 -16.03 10.31 2.78
C VAL A 34 -15.09 10.55 1.61
N HIS A 35 -14.74 11.80 1.39
CA HIS A 35 -13.82 12.26 0.35
C HIS A 35 -12.52 12.77 0.95
N TYR A 36 -11.43 12.67 0.17
CA TYR A 36 -10.11 13.16 0.56
C TYR A 36 -9.52 14.03 -0.57
N THR A 37 -8.85 15.11 -0.20
CA THR A 37 -8.09 15.97 -1.13
C THR A 37 -6.86 16.54 -0.43
N ASN A 38 -5.84 16.88 -1.18
CA ASN A 38 -4.67 17.63 -0.71
C ASN A 38 -4.86 19.16 -0.77
N GLU A 39 -5.97 19.63 -1.36
CA GLU A 39 -6.26 21.04 -1.55
C GLU A 39 -7.62 21.39 -0.96
N LEU A 40 -7.67 22.26 0.06
CA LEU A 40 -8.91 22.73 0.67
C LEU A 40 -9.85 23.39 -0.37
N GLN A 41 -9.28 24.02 -1.39
CA GLN A 41 -10.04 24.71 -2.43
C GLN A 41 -10.78 23.74 -3.36
N SER A 42 -10.29 22.50 -3.46
CA SER A 42 -10.95 21.41 -4.22
C SER A 42 -12.15 20.83 -3.49
N VAL A 43 -12.36 21.15 -2.21
CA VAL A 43 -13.57 20.77 -1.49
C VAL A 43 -14.74 21.64 -1.97
N PRO A 44 -15.88 21.03 -2.39
CA PRO A 44 -17.06 21.80 -2.81
C PRO A 44 -17.53 22.76 -1.70
N GLU A 45 -17.96 23.96 -2.07
CA GLU A 45 -18.35 25.04 -1.15
C GLU A 45 -19.24 24.59 0.03
N PRO A 46 -20.31 23.81 -0.17
CA PRO A 46 -21.19 23.42 0.95
C PRO A 46 -20.49 22.58 2.03
N PHE A 47 -19.38 21.91 1.67
CA PHE A 47 -18.66 20.99 2.56
C PHE A 47 -17.36 21.58 3.09
N ARG A 48 -16.88 22.72 2.56
CA ARG A 48 -15.58 23.31 2.91
C ARG A 48 -15.48 23.68 4.39
N SER A 49 -16.56 24.17 4.99
CA SER A 49 -16.61 24.49 6.42
C SER A 49 -16.60 23.26 7.34
N ARG A 50 -16.94 22.08 6.80
CA ARG A 50 -16.94 20.80 7.52
C ARG A 50 -15.71 19.94 7.20
N ALA A 51 -14.90 20.38 6.23
CA ALA A 51 -13.66 19.70 5.89
C ALA A 51 -12.70 19.73 7.09
N ARG A 52 -12.23 18.58 7.50
CA ARG A 52 -11.27 18.42 8.59
C ARG A 52 -9.87 18.23 8.02
N PHE A 53 -8.92 18.94 8.57
CA PHE A 53 -7.51 18.65 8.33
C PHE A 53 -7.18 17.32 8.98
N VAL A 54 -6.74 16.38 8.17
CA VAL A 54 -6.16 15.11 8.63
C VAL A 54 -4.66 15.31 8.56
N PRO A 55 -3.98 15.47 9.71
CA PRO A 55 -2.53 15.55 9.68
C PRO A 55 -2.02 14.25 9.04
N ALA A 56 -1.20 14.40 8.00
CA ALA A 56 -0.43 13.25 7.55
C ALA A 56 0.28 12.69 8.78
N SER A 57 -0.01 11.44 9.13
CA SER A 57 0.60 10.82 10.31
C SER A 57 2.10 11.12 10.30
N PRO A 58 2.66 11.67 11.37
CA PRO A 58 4.07 11.95 11.42
C PRO A 58 4.79 10.62 11.53
N MET A 59 5.19 10.13 10.45
CA MET A 59 6.03 8.99 10.14
C MET A 59 5.38 8.13 9.06
N ALA A 60 5.71 8.42 7.79
CA ALA A 60 5.73 7.32 6.85
C ALA A 60 6.58 6.22 7.51
N PRO A 61 6.04 5.00 7.71
CA PRO A 61 6.89 3.93 8.23
C PRO A 61 8.13 3.88 7.36
N PRO A 62 9.31 3.60 7.95
CA PRO A 62 10.54 3.53 7.17
C PRO A 62 10.28 2.62 5.97
N ALA A 63 10.62 3.10 4.78
CA ALA A 63 10.46 2.31 3.58
C ALA A 63 11.11 0.96 3.85
N VAL A 64 10.32 -0.11 3.73
CA VAL A 64 10.84 -1.46 3.94
C VAL A 64 11.97 -1.63 2.93
N ALA A 65 13.16 -1.95 3.42
CA ALA A 65 14.30 -2.18 2.55
C ALA A 65 13.90 -3.21 1.47
N PRO A 66 14.21 -2.96 0.19
CA PRO A 66 13.84 -3.86 -0.89
C PRO A 66 14.41 -5.25 -0.62
N ALA A 67 13.67 -6.28 -0.99
CA ALA A 67 14.12 -7.66 -0.92
C ALA A 67 15.46 -7.81 -1.64
N GLN A 68 16.39 -8.50 -1.00
CA GLN A 68 17.72 -8.72 -1.57
C GLN A 68 17.87 -10.08 -2.27
N GLY A 69 16.81 -10.88 -2.28
CA GLY A 69 16.84 -12.25 -2.80
C GLY A 69 15.74 -12.56 -3.80
N ILE A 70 15.90 -13.69 -4.50
CA ILE A 70 14.91 -14.23 -5.43
C ILE A 70 14.02 -15.20 -4.67
N THR A 71 12.71 -14.95 -4.69
CA THR A 71 11.72 -15.90 -4.15
C THR A 71 11.23 -16.82 -5.24
N ARG A 72 11.26 -18.13 -4.98
CA ARG A 72 10.73 -19.18 -5.86
C ARG A 72 9.53 -19.85 -5.20
N ILE A 73 8.40 -19.87 -5.90
CA ILE A 73 7.12 -20.37 -5.39
C ILE A 73 6.70 -21.54 -6.29
N PRO A 74 6.79 -22.79 -5.82
CA PRO A 74 6.29 -23.92 -6.60
C PRO A 74 4.77 -23.90 -6.67
N PHE A 75 4.21 -24.36 -7.78
CA PHE A 75 2.77 -24.44 -7.95
C PHE A 75 2.33 -25.71 -8.69
N THR A 76 1.06 -26.06 -8.56
CA THR A 76 0.44 -27.16 -9.30
C THR A 76 -0.38 -26.59 -10.46
N PRO A 77 -0.11 -26.97 -11.72
CA PRO A 77 -0.90 -26.55 -12.87
C PRO A 77 -2.38 -26.89 -12.69
N GLY A 78 -3.26 -25.97 -13.08
CA GLY A 78 -4.71 -26.13 -12.95
C GLY A 78 -5.27 -25.82 -11.54
N SER A 79 -4.41 -25.45 -10.59
CA SER A 79 -4.80 -25.01 -9.26
C SER A 79 -4.38 -23.54 -9.03
N PRO A 80 -5.04 -22.82 -8.11
CA PRO A 80 -4.57 -21.51 -7.69
C PRO A 80 -3.13 -21.56 -7.17
N ILE A 81 -2.35 -20.55 -7.48
CA ILE A 81 -0.98 -20.40 -6.97
C ILE A 81 -1.05 -19.89 -5.54
N LEU A 82 -0.82 -20.77 -4.58
CA LEU A 82 -0.84 -20.43 -3.16
C LEU A 82 0.52 -19.98 -2.69
N VAL A 83 0.55 -18.91 -1.90
CA VAL A 83 1.75 -18.36 -1.29
C VAL A 83 1.57 -18.24 0.22
N SER A 84 2.63 -18.53 0.97
CA SER A 84 2.69 -18.27 2.40
C SER A 84 3.27 -16.86 2.59
N ALA A 85 2.48 -15.97 3.16
CA ALA A 85 2.88 -14.59 3.39
C ALA A 85 2.96 -14.24 4.87
N ARG A 86 3.76 -13.23 5.22
CA ARG A 86 3.77 -12.59 6.52
C ARG A 86 3.34 -11.13 6.36
N ILE A 87 2.54 -10.65 7.31
CA ILE A 87 2.04 -9.27 7.31
C ILE A 87 2.55 -8.59 8.57
N ASN A 88 3.28 -7.49 8.44
CA ASN A 88 3.93 -6.80 9.56
C ASN A 88 4.79 -7.74 10.41
N GLY A 89 5.42 -8.74 9.78
CA GLY A 89 6.18 -9.79 10.47
C GLY A 89 5.34 -10.88 11.15
N GLY A 90 4.02 -10.72 11.24
CA GLY A 90 3.08 -11.73 11.76
C GLY A 90 2.63 -12.73 10.69
N GLY A 91 2.12 -13.85 11.10
CA GLY A 91 1.63 -14.92 10.21
C GLY A 91 2.18 -16.29 10.56
N PRO A 92 2.16 -17.26 9.64
CA PRO A 92 1.85 -17.11 8.21
C PRO A 92 0.34 -16.93 7.91
N VAL A 93 0.07 -16.33 6.73
CA VAL A 93 -1.25 -16.32 6.08
C VAL A 93 -1.11 -16.91 4.68
N THR A 94 -2.12 -17.66 4.24
CA THR A 94 -2.13 -18.24 2.89
C THR A 94 -2.88 -17.32 1.95
N LEU A 95 -2.22 -16.85 0.87
CA LEU A 95 -2.82 -16.02 -0.15
C LEU A 95 -2.79 -16.73 -1.52
N ILE A 96 -3.73 -16.37 -2.40
CA ILE A 96 -3.65 -16.70 -3.82
C ILE A 96 -2.85 -15.59 -4.50
N LEU A 97 -1.82 -15.93 -5.27
CA LEU A 97 -1.14 -14.99 -6.15
C LEU A 97 -2.09 -14.65 -7.31
N ASP A 98 -2.56 -13.39 -7.34
CA ASP A 98 -3.56 -12.93 -8.30
C ASP A 98 -3.09 -11.70 -9.07
N THR A 99 -2.66 -11.91 -10.30
CA THR A 99 -2.24 -10.82 -11.22
C THR A 99 -3.42 -9.98 -11.74
N GLY A 100 -4.66 -10.43 -11.53
CA GLY A 100 -5.87 -9.71 -11.87
C GLY A 100 -6.38 -8.78 -10.76
N ALA A 101 -5.95 -9.00 -9.53
CA ALA A 101 -6.33 -8.15 -8.40
C ALA A 101 -5.44 -6.90 -8.34
N ASP A 102 -6.05 -5.71 -8.31
CA ASP A 102 -5.30 -4.45 -8.21
C ASP A 102 -4.61 -4.31 -6.85
N ARG A 103 -5.22 -4.85 -5.79
CA ARG A 103 -4.74 -4.73 -4.42
C ARG A 103 -4.73 -6.07 -3.71
N THR A 104 -3.78 -6.21 -2.82
CA THR A 104 -3.75 -7.30 -1.86
C THR A 104 -4.98 -7.23 -0.96
N MET A 105 -5.60 -8.37 -0.70
CA MET A 105 -6.81 -8.51 0.10
C MET A 105 -6.60 -9.59 1.16
N LEU A 106 -7.07 -9.34 2.37
CA LEU A 106 -7.13 -10.33 3.45
C LEU A 106 -8.54 -10.38 4.02
N THR A 107 -8.93 -11.55 4.51
CA THR A 107 -10.18 -11.66 5.29
C THR A 107 -10.06 -10.87 6.58
N PRO A 108 -11.17 -10.27 7.08
CA PRO A 108 -11.18 -9.59 8.39
C PRO A 108 -10.70 -10.51 9.52
N MET A 109 -11.00 -11.81 9.43
CA MET A 109 -10.56 -12.81 10.41
C MET A 109 -9.03 -12.99 10.42
N ALA A 110 -8.41 -13.04 9.24
CA ALA A 110 -6.94 -13.11 9.15
C ALA A 110 -6.28 -11.86 9.74
N LEU A 111 -6.81 -10.67 9.45
CA LEU A 111 -6.34 -9.41 10.01
C LEU A 111 -6.47 -9.38 11.53
N TRP A 112 -7.63 -9.78 12.05
CA TRP A 112 -7.85 -9.87 13.49
C TRP A 112 -6.84 -10.80 14.18
N ARG A 113 -6.60 -11.99 13.61
CA ARG A 113 -5.62 -12.94 14.13
C ARG A 113 -4.20 -12.37 14.14
N LEU A 114 -3.89 -11.48 13.22
CA LEU A 114 -2.60 -10.76 13.15
C LEU A 114 -2.55 -9.51 14.06
N GLY A 115 -3.61 -9.23 14.82
CA GLY A 115 -3.70 -8.03 15.67
C GLY A 115 -3.88 -6.74 14.88
N ILE A 116 -4.34 -6.82 13.64
CA ILE A 116 -4.58 -5.67 12.76
C ILE A 116 -6.06 -5.32 12.81
N SER A 117 -6.39 -4.19 13.48
CA SER A 117 -7.78 -3.74 13.57
C SER A 117 -8.27 -3.17 12.24
N THR A 118 -9.52 -3.45 11.94
CA THR A 118 -10.29 -2.83 10.86
C THR A 118 -11.27 -1.76 11.39
N ASP A 119 -11.30 -1.56 12.71
CA ASP A 119 -12.17 -0.57 13.33
C ASP A 119 -11.80 0.84 12.88
N ASN A 120 -12.80 1.61 12.50
CA ASN A 120 -12.64 2.97 11.98
C ASN A 120 -11.77 3.08 10.70
N ALA A 121 -11.46 1.95 10.03
CA ALA A 121 -10.79 1.99 8.75
C ALA A 121 -11.71 2.60 7.68
N PRO A 122 -11.18 3.45 6.77
CA PRO A 122 -11.97 4.02 5.70
C PRO A 122 -12.56 2.91 4.82
N LEU A 123 -13.82 3.06 4.44
CA LEU A 123 -14.50 2.15 3.53
C LEU A 123 -14.32 2.62 2.09
N ALA A 124 -14.04 1.68 1.20
CA ALA A 124 -14.03 1.90 -0.24
C ALA A 124 -14.97 0.93 -0.93
N GLU A 125 -15.50 1.37 -2.05
CA GLU A 125 -16.20 0.48 -2.96
C GLU A 125 -15.16 -0.35 -3.74
N ILE A 126 -15.32 -1.66 -3.68
CA ILE A 126 -14.49 -2.59 -4.44
C ILE A 126 -15.35 -3.29 -5.50
N LYS A 127 -14.79 -3.49 -6.68
CA LYS A 127 -15.43 -4.22 -7.77
C LYS A 127 -14.67 -5.51 -8.02
N GLY A 128 -15.34 -6.63 -7.89
CA GLY A 128 -14.78 -7.96 -8.14
C GLY A 128 -15.61 -8.74 -9.16
N ALA A 129 -15.21 -9.99 -9.41
CA ALA A 129 -15.89 -10.89 -10.34
C ALA A 129 -17.36 -11.17 -9.95
N THR A 130 -17.69 -11.09 -8.67
CA THR A 130 -19.04 -11.35 -8.12
C THR A 130 -19.89 -10.09 -7.96
N GLY A 131 -19.36 -8.92 -8.34
CA GLY A 131 -20.08 -7.64 -8.23
C GLY A 131 -19.32 -6.59 -7.41
N THR A 132 -20.08 -5.64 -6.88
CA THR A 132 -19.55 -4.53 -6.09
C THR A 132 -19.83 -4.75 -4.61
N ALA A 133 -18.86 -4.49 -3.75
CA ALA A 133 -18.99 -4.56 -2.30
C ALA A 133 -18.29 -3.36 -1.64
N ARG A 134 -18.64 -3.05 -0.39
CA ARG A 134 -17.88 -2.13 0.46
C ARG A 134 -16.91 -2.91 1.31
N ALA A 135 -15.66 -2.45 1.36
CA ALA A 135 -14.61 -3.08 2.12
C ALA A 135 -13.76 -2.03 2.84
N ALA A 136 -13.21 -2.39 3.98
CA ALA A 136 -12.31 -1.52 4.71
C ALA A 136 -10.92 -1.51 4.05
N LEU A 137 -10.28 -0.34 4.03
CA LEU A 137 -8.90 -0.16 3.59
C LEU A 137 -8.00 -0.08 4.81
N VAL A 138 -7.00 -0.97 4.88
CA VAL A 138 -6.11 -1.09 6.02
C VAL A 138 -4.66 -0.92 5.57
N GLN A 139 -3.94 -0.02 6.20
CA GLN A 139 -2.52 0.14 5.93
C GLN A 139 -1.70 -0.90 6.70
N VAL A 140 -0.87 -1.65 5.99
CA VAL A 140 0.11 -2.56 6.57
C VAL A 140 1.53 -2.05 6.29
N LEU A 141 2.46 -2.30 7.22
CA LEU A 141 3.82 -1.82 7.11
C LEU A 141 4.64 -2.68 6.15
N SER A 142 4.37 -3.99 6.12
CA SER A 142 5.04 -4.91 5.20
C SER A 142 4.16 -6.10 4.85
N VAL A 143 4.35 -6.58 3.62
CA VAL A 143 3.94 -7.90 3.15
C VAL A 143 5.21 -8.63 2.70
N GLU A 144 5.37 -9.87 3.13
CA GLU A 144 6.57 -10.67 2.88
C GLU A 144 6.18 -12.04 2.33
N VAL A 145 6.81 -12.47 1.25
CA VAL A 145 6.67 -13.79 0.64
C VAL A 145 8.06 -14.34 0.34
N GLY A 146 8.56 -15.25 1.17
CA GLY A 146 9.96 -15.66 1.10
C GLY A 146 10.89 -14.45 1.29
N GLU A 147 11.80 -14.25 0.34
CA GLU A 147 12.72 -13.10 0.32
C GLU A 147 12.09 -11.83 -0.27
N ALA A 148 10.94 -11.96 -0.95
CA ALA A 148 10.22 -10.82 -1.52
C ALA A 148 9.51 -10.05 -0.41
N ARG A 149 9.79 -8.75 -0.29
CA ARG A 149 9.21 -7.87 0.72
C ARG A 149 8.82 -6.53 0.11
N ALA A 150 7.61 -6.08 0.40
CA ALA A 150 7.11 -4.78 -0.02
C ALA A 150 6.29 -4.11 1.08
N GLY A 151 6.27 -2.80 1.09
CA GLY A 151 5.47 -1.99 2.00
C GLY A 151 5.99 -0.55 2.11
N PRO A 152 5.20 0.33 2.74
CA PRO A 152 3.84 0.08 3.22
C PRO A 152 2.84 -0.13 2.06
N LEU A 153 1.79 -0.92 2.31
CA LEU A 153 0.72 -1.17 1.36
C LEU A 153 -0.64 -0.84 1.99
N LEU A 154 -1.56 -0.36 1.17
CA LEU A 154 -2.97 -0.17 1.54
C LEU A 154 -3.76 -1.36 1.00
N ILE A 155 -4.09 -2.30 1.87
CA ILE A 155 -4.75 -3.56 1.52
C ILE A 155 -6.26 -3.51 1.78
N ILE A 156 -7.00 -4.42 1.18
CA ILE A 156 -8.45 -4.55 1.33
C ILE A 156 -8.76 -5.58 2.41
N ALA A 157 -9.62 -5.21 3.37
CA ALA A 157 -10.20 -6.14 4.33
C ALA A 157 -11.58 -6.59 3.82
N HIS A 158 -11.64 -7.79 3.22
CA HIS A 158 -12.87 -8.34 2.66
C HIS A 158 -12.83 -9.87 2.65
N ASP A 159 -14.00 -10.48 2.88
CA ASP A 159 -14.16 -11.91 2.76
C ASP A 159 -14.75 -12.25 1.39
N ALA A 160 -13.93 -12.86 0.54
CA ALA A 160 -14.32 -13.29 -0.80
C ALA A 160 -14.67 -14.79 -0.87
N ASP A 161 -14.91 -15.44 0.28
CA ASP A 161 -15.24 -16.88 0.40
C ASP A 161 -14.22 -17.79 -0.34
N LEU A 162 -12.93 -17.51 -0.12
CA LEU A 162 -11.84 -18.29 -0.72
C LEU A 162 -11.63 -19.57 0.07
N LYS A 163 -11.90 -20.73 -0.53
CA LYS A 163 -11.91 -22.05 0.16
C LYS A 163 -10.52 -22.48 0.68
N GLN A 164 -9.44 -22.03 0.07
CA GLN A 164 -8.07 -22.52 0.36
C GLN A 164 -7.10 -21.40 0.74
N ALA A 165 -7.60 -20.16 0.85
CA ALA A 165 -6.76 -19.01 1.11
C ALA A 165 -7.50 -18.02 2.01
N GLU A 166 -6.74 -17.18 2.66
CA GLU A 166 -7.22 -16.12 3.54
C GLU A 166 -7.23 -14.75 2.85
N GLY A 167 -6.88 -14.74 1.56
CA GLY A 167 -6.86 -13.53 0.76
C GLY A 167 -6.18 -13.70 -0.60
N LEU A 168 -5.95 -12.57 -1.24
CA LEU A 168 -5.27 -12.45 -2.54
C LEU A 168 -4.00 -11.62 -2.39
N LEU A 169 -2.93 -12.01 -3.06
CA LEU A 169 -1.72 -11.19 -3.23
C LEU A 169 -1.83 -10.46 -4.56
N GLY A 170 -2.10 -9.16 -4.51
CA GLY A 170 -2.44 -8.33 -5.65
C GLY A 170 -1.23 -7.66 -6.32
N ARG A 171 -1.54 -6.88 -7.37
CA ARG A 171 -0.54 -6.14 -8.16
C ARG A 171 0.20 -5.08 -7.37
N ASP A 172 -0.42 -4.47 -6.35
CA ASP A 172 0.22 -3.52 -5.44
C ASP A 172 1.49 -4.06 -4.78
N PHE A 173 1.55 -5.39 -4.56
CA PHE A 173 2.75 -6.10 -4.15
C PHE A 173 3.56 -6.57 -5.35
N LEU A 174 2.94 -7.26 -6.30
CA LEU A 174 3.63 -7.95 -7.42
C LEU A 174 4.41 -6.98 -8.32
N GLU A 175 3.90 -5.78 -8.55
CA GLU A 175 4.55 -4.76 -9.38
C GLU A 175 5.88 -4.22 -8.81
N ARG A 176 6.19 -4.55 -7.55
CA ARG A 176 7.50 -4.23 -6.95
C ARG A 176 8.61 -5.17 -7.42
N PHE A 177 8.26 -6.26 -8.10
CA PHE A 177 9.15 -7.33 -8.52
C PHE A 177 9.03 -7.59 -10.02
N THR A 178 10.07 -8.21 -10.57
CA THR A 178 9.97 -8.91 -11.85
C THR A 178 9.34 -10.28 -11.56
N VAL A 179 8.11 -10.49 -12.04
CA VAL A 179 7.38 -11.73 -11.85
C VAL A 179 7.51 -12.59 -13.10
N THR A 180 8.02 -13.82 -12.93
CA THR A 180 8.11 -14.81 -14.00
C THR A 180 7.32 -16.05 -13.59
N ILE A 181 6.39 -16.47 -14.44
CA ILE A 181 5.62 -17.70 -14.24
C ILE A 181 6.11 -18.72 -15.26
N ASP A 182 6.85 -19.73 -14.80
CA ASP A 182 7.35 -20.81 -15.64
C ASP A 182 6.46 -22.05 -15.46
N ALA A 183 5.63 -22.30 -16.48
CA ALA A 183 4.71 -23.43 -16.46
C ALA A 183 5.43 -24.79 -16.63
N SER A 184 6.59 -24.82 -17.28
CA SER A 184 7.38 -26.03 -17.48
C SER A 184 8.06 -26.48 -16.19
N GLU A 185 8.67 -25.53 -15.48
CA GLU A 185 9.30 -25.76 -14.17
C GLU A 185 8.27 -25.73 -13.02
N ARG A 186 7.04 -25.29 -13.28
CA ARG A 186 5.96 -25.14 -12.28
C ARG A 186 6.38 -24.24 -11.11
N VAL A 187 7.01 -23.15 -11.43
CA VAL A 187 7.56 -22.20 -10.47
C VAL A 187 7.20 -20.76 -10.86
N VAL A 188 6.77 -19.98 -9.87
CA VAL A 188 6.76 -18.52 -9.96
C VAL A 188 8.03 -17.98 -9.32
N THR A 189 8.68 -17.05 -10.00
CA THR A 189 9.86 -16.36 -9.48
C THR A 189 9.54 -14.89 -9.28
N LEU A 190 9.83 -14.36 -8.08
CA LEU A 190 9.80 -12.95 -7.75
C LEU A 190 11.25 -12.48 -7.60
N ALA A 191 11.74 -11.66 -8.52
CA ALA A 191 13.08 -11.10 -8.48
C ALA A 191 13.00 -9.58 -8.19
N PRO A 192 13.91 -9.01 -7.41
CA PRO A 192 14.02 -7.57 -7.24
C PRO A 192 14.09 -6.86 -8.60
N ARG A 193 13.50 -5.65 -8.68
CA ARG A 193 13.63 -4.77 -9.84
C ARG A 193 14.83 -3.87 -9.72
#